data_1a7417f9f154eaac38707e3e1eed3a0a
#
_entry.id   1a7417f9f154eaac38707e3e1eed3a0a
#
_cell.length_a   1.000
_cell.length_b   1.000
_cell.length_c   1.000
_cell.angle_alpha   90.00
_cell.angle_beta   90.00
_cell.angle_gamma   90.00
#
_symmetry.space_group_name_H-M   'P 1'
#
loop_
_entity.id
_entity.type
_entity.pdbx_description
1 polymer ?
#
loop_
_entity_poly.entity_id
_entity_poly.type
_entity_poly.pdbx_seq_one_letter_code
_entity_poly.pdbx_strand_id
1 'polypeptide(L)'
;MNIGIFSGSFNPVHIGHLILANYIVEYSDIDEVWFVVSPHNPLKEIDKLSDENIRLEMVNRALAGYPKLKACDFEFSLPRPSYTITTLEALKKKYPEHDFTLIIGADNWSTFENWMEHDVILEKFPIIVYPRLGYHISIPNKLKTKVEAVDTPIIEISSTFIREALKTGKNIKSFLPEGVYEYIVENSLYKD
;
A
#
# COMPACT_ATOMS: atom_id res chain seq x y z
N MET A 1 14.88 9.08 -9.93
CA MET A 1 13.51 9.42 -9.51
C MET A 1 13.34 8.93 -8.08
N ASN A 2 12.59 9.69 -7.28
CA ASN A 2 12.21 9.28 -5.93
C ASN A 2 10.87 8.54 -5.99
N ILE A 3 10.88 7.24 -5.71
CA ILE A 3 9.72 6.36 -5.85
C ILE A 3 9.18 6.01 -4.47
N GLY A 4 7.91 6.34 -4.22
CA GLY A 4 7.21 5.93 -3.03
C GLY A 4 6.74 4.48 -3.13
N ILE A 5 7.18 3.61 -2.22
CA ILE A 5 6.77 2.20 -2.15
C ILE A 5 5.59 2.08 -1.19
N PHE A 6 4.42 1.86 -1.76
CA PHE A 6 3.18 1.65 -1.03
C PHE A 6 2.77 0.18 -1.16
N SER A 7 3.31 -0.65 -0.24
CA SER A 7 3.03 -2.09 -0.24
C SER A 7 1.73 -2.41 0.49
N GLY A 8 0.95 -3.33 -0.08
CA GLY A 8 -0.32 -3.73 0.50
C GLY A 8 -0.94 -4.96 -0.14
N SER A 9 -1.88 -5.59 0.57
CA SER A 9 -2.66 -6.71 0.00
C SER A 9 -3.67 -6.23 -1.04
N PHE A 10 -4.20 -4.99 -0.92
CA PHE A 10 -5.21 -4.40 -1.81
C PHE A 10 -6.38 -5.37 -2.13
N ASN A 11 -7.05 -5.87 -1.09
CA ASN A 11 -8.05 -6.93 -1.17
C ASN A 11 -9.48 -6.48 -0.76
N PRO A 12 -10.15 -5.61 -1.56
CA PRO A 12 -9.67 -4.91 -2.75
C PRO A 12 -8.94 -3.59 -2.45
N VAL A 13 -8.33 -3.00 -3.48
CA VAL A 13 -7.97 -1.59 -3.49
C VAL A 13 -9.25 -0.73 -3.38
N HIS A 14 -9.17 0.42 -2.70
CA HIS A 14 -10.32 1.30 -2.49
C HIS A 14 -9.93 2.77 -2.60
N ILE A 15 -10.94 3.66 -2.61
CA ILE A 15 -10.73 5.09 -2.82
C ILE A 15 -9.78 5.72 -1.78
N GLY A 16 -9.75 5.20 -0.55
CA GLY A 16 -8.83 5.66 0.48
C GLY A 16 -7.35 5.44 0.13
N HIS A 17 -7.01 4.33 -0.52
CA HIS A 17 -5.65 4.10 -1.01
C HIS A 17 -5.29 5.07 -2.13
N LEU A 18 -6.23 5.34 -3.04
CA LEU A 18 -6.02 6.23 -4.17
C LEU A 18 -5.82 7.68 -3.73
N ILE A 19 -6.69 8.19 -2.82
CA ILE A 19 -6.58 9.55 -2.29
C ILE A 19 -5.25 9.75 -1.57
N LEU A 20 -4.85 8.78 -0.73
CA LEU A 20 -3.59 8.82 -0.02
C LEU A 20 -2.39 8.90 -0.97
N ALA A 21 -2.33 7.98 -1.94
CA ALA A 21 -1.21 7.94 -2.88
C ALA A 21 -1.14 9.20 -3.76
N ASN A 22 -2.30 9.69 -4.19
CA ASN A 22 -2.38 10.94 -4.95
C ASN A 22 -1.95 12.14 -4.10
N TYR A 23 -2.34 12.19 -2.82
CA TYR A 23 -1.88 13.25 -1.93
C TYR A 23 -0.35 13.21 -1.79
N ILE A 24 0.23 12.05 -1.53
CA ILE A 24 1.68 11.92 -1.36
C ILE A 24 2.42 12.41 -2.61
N VAL A 25 2.01 11.97 -3.79
CA VAL A 25 2.70 12.33 -5.05
C VAL A 25 2.54 13.81 -5.43
N GLU A 26 1.52 14.50 -4.92
CA GLU A 26 1.29 15.92 -5.22
C GLU A 26 1.80 16.88 -4.12
N TYR A 27 2.02 16.39 -2.88
CA TYR A 27 2.36 17.24 -1.73
C TYR A 27 3.68 16.84 -1.04
N SER A 28 4.46 15.92 -1.62
CA SER A 28 5.80 15.56 -1.13
C SER A 28 6.81 15.48 -2.30
N ASP A 29 8.08 15.20 -2.00
CA ASP A 29 9.14 15.08 -3.00
C ASP A 29 9.17 13.68 -3.68
N ILE A 30 8.00 13.02 -3.78
CA ILE A 30 7.84 11.73 -4.46
C ILE A 30 7.42 11.95 -5.92
N ASP A 31 8.19 11.43 -6.86
CA ASP A 31 7.90 11.53 -8.29
C ASP A 31 6.79 10.58 -8.74
N GLU A 32 6.82 9.34 -8.22
CA GLU A 32 5.81 8.29 -8.48
C GLU A 32 5.52 7.49 -7.22
N VAL A 33 4.30 6.96 -7.10
CA VAL A 33 3.96 5.96 -6.08
C VAL A 33 3.69 4.62 -6.73
N TRP A 34 4.45 3.60 -6.31
CA TRP A 34 4.26 2.23 -6.76
C TRP A 34 3.44 1.44 -5.74
N PHE A 35 2.26 1.00 -6.17
CA PHE A 35 1.39 0.09 -5.41
C PHE A 35 1.93 -1.33 -5.53
N VAL A 36 2.78 -1.72 -4.60
CA VAL A 36 3.38 -3.06 -4.59
C VAL A 36 2.38 -4.04 -4.02
N VAL A 37 1.80 -4.87 -4.89
CA VAL A 37 0.82 -5.88 -4.49
C VAL A 37 1.53 -7.03 -3.79
N SER A 38 1.29 -7.17 -2.47
CA SER A 38 1.89 -8.26 -1.70
C SER A 38 1.15 -9.59 -1.94
N PRO A 39 1.82 -10.63 -2.42
CA PRO A 39 1.21 -11.96 -2.57
C PRO A 39 0.84 -12.56 -1.22
N HIS A 40 1.71 -12.42 -0.23
CA HIS A 40 1.50 -12.91 1.12
C HIS A 40 2.17 -12.01 2.16
N ASN A 41 1.39 -11.17 2.82
CA ASN A 41 1.85 -10.42 3.99
C ASN A 41 1.92 -11.38 5.19
N PRO A 42 3.08 -11.53 5.87
CA PRO A 42 3.25 -12.45 7.01
C PRO A 42 2.30 -12.18 8.19
N LEU A 43 1.73 -10.97 8.27
CA LEU A 43 0.79 -10.57 9.32
C LEU A 43 -0.68 -10.85 8.96
N LYS A 44 -0.97 -11.49 7.80
CA LYS A 44 -2.34 -11.76 7.33
C LYS A 44 -2.56 -13.23 7.04
N GLU A 45 -3.77 -13.71 7.34
CA GLU A 45 -4.22 -15.05 6.98
C GLU A 45 -4.35 -15.19 5.45
N ILE A 46 -3.71 -16.19 4.86
CA ILE A 46 -3.70 -16.45 3.41
C ILE A 46 -5.11 -16.78 2.91
N ASP A 47 -5.86 -17.58 3.65
CA ASP A 47 -7.16 -18.14 3.22
C ASP A 47 -8.25 -17.07 2.97
N LYS A 48 -7.98 -15.82 3.37
CA LYS A 48 -8.90 -14.69 3.19
C LYS A 48 -8.47 -13.73 2.06
N LEU A 49 -7.39 -14.06 1.34
CA LEU A 49 -6.90 -13.23 0.24
C LEU A 49 -7.39 -13.76 -1.10
N SER A 50 -7.93 -12.89 -1.93
CA SER A 50 -8.13 -13.19 -3.35
C SER A 50 -6.78 -13.40 -4.04
N ASP A 51 -6.78 -14.15 -5.15
CA ASP A 51 -5.59 -14.38 -5.98
C ASP A 51 -4.84 -13.06 -6.26
N GLU A 52 -3.52 -13.14 -6.23
CA GLU A 52 -2.66 -11.95 -6.37
C GLU A 52 -2.81 -11.26 -7.72
N ASN A 53 -3.08 -12.00 -8.80
CA ASN A 53 -3.30 -11.43 -10.13
C ASN A 53 -4.66 -10.72 -10.22
N ILE A 54 -5.68 -11.22 -9.53
CA ILE A 54 -6.98 -10.55 -9.39
C ILE A 54 -6.80 -9.21 -8.68
N ARG A 55 -6.02 -9.20 -7.60
CA ARG A 55 -5.74 -7.97 -6.83
C ARG A 55 -4.90 -6.97 -7.62
N LEU A 56 -3.92 -7.46 -8.39
CA LEU A 56 -3.12 -6.64 -9.29
C LEU A 56 -4.00 -6.01 -10.39
N GLU A 57 -4.91 -6.77 -10.99
CA GLU A 57 -5.84 -6.24 -12.00
C GLU A 57 -6.74 -5.14 -11.41
N MET A 58 -7.26 -5.32 -10.19
CA MET A 58 -8.02 -4.26 -9.52
C MET A 58 -7.17 -3.01 -9.29
N VAL A 59 -5.90 -3.15 -8.92
CA VAL A 59 -4.99 -2.01 -8.76
C VAL A 59 -4.73 -1.34 -10.10
N ASN A 60 -4.48 -2.08 -11.18
CA ASN A 60 -4.32 -1.52 -12.53
C ASN A 60 -5.53 -0.66 -12.95
N ARG A 61 -6.75 -1.17 -12.74
CA ARG A 61 -7.99 -0.44 -13.03
C ARG A 61 -8.12 0.83 -12.17
N ALA A 62 -7.82 0.71 -10.87
CA ALA A 62 -7.89 1.84 -9.94
C ALA A 62 -6.96 2.99 -10.32
N LEU A 63 -5.82 2.67 -10.94
CA LEU A 63 -4.79 3.64 -11.28
C LEU A 63 -4.90 4.16 -12.73
N ALA A 64 -5.88 3.69 -13.50
CA ALA A 64 -6.14 4.18 -14.84
C ALA A 64 -6.41 5.70 -14.82
N GLY A 65 -5.63 6.47 -15.56
CA GLY A 65 -5.73 7.94 -15.58
C GLY A 65 -4.84 8.67 -14.57
N TYR A 66 -4.07 7.96 -13.73
CA TYR A 66 -3.12 8.54 -12.78
C TYR A 66 -1.67 8.26 -13.20
N PRO A 67 -1.04 9.11 -14.02
CA PRO A 67 0.26 8.80 -14.67
C PRO A 67 1.41 8.61 -13.68
N LYS A 68 1.33 9.20 -12.48
CA LYS A 68 2.33 9.09 -11.43
C LYS A 68 2.09 7.92 -10.46
N LEU A 69 0.99 7.17 -10.61
CA LEU A 69 0.66 6.00 -9.77
C LEU A 69 0.81 4.73 -10.60
N LYS A 70 1.56 3.75 -10.12
CA LYS A 70 1.89 2.52 -10.85
C LYS A 70 1.50 1.28 -10.05
N ALA A 71 0.86 0.32 -10.68
CA ALA A 71 0.73 -1.03 -10.12
C ALA A 71 2.05 -1.78 -10.27
N CYS A 72 2.43 -2.55 -9.25
CA CYS A 72 3.71 -3.25 -9.22
C CYS A 72 3.53 -4.66 -8.67
N ASP A 73 3.87 -5.65 -9.50
CA ASP A 73 3.84 -7.08 -9.21
C ASP A 73 5.19 -7.63 -8.74
N PHE A 74 6.14 -6.76 -8.43
CA PHE A 74 7.53 -7.13 -8.17
C PHE A 74 7.68 -8.23 -7.11
N GLU A 75 6.87 -8.19 -6.04
CA GLU A 75 6.89 -9.21 -4.98
C GLU A 75 6.45 -10.60 -5.43
N PHE A 76 5.76 -10.74 -6.59
CA PHE A 76 5.33 -12.06 -7.08
C PHE A 76 6.50 -12.98 -7.42
N SER A 77 7.65 -12.39 -7.77
CA SER A 77 8.89 -13.10 -8.08
C SER A 77 9.83 -13.31 -6.89
N LEU A 78 9.48 -12.76 -5.71
CA LEU A 78 10.31 -12.86 -4.51
C LEU A 78 9.93 -14.07 -3.63
N PRO A 79 10.82 -14.52 -2.74
CA PRO A 79 10.49 -15.55 -1.75
C PRO A 79 9.31 -15.14 -0.86
N ARG A 80 8.48 -16.11 -0.49
CA ARG A 80 7.32 -15.91 0.40
C ARG A 80 7.63 -16.46 1.79
N PRO A 81 7.16 -15.82 2.86
CA PRO A 81 6.38 -14.56 2.91
C PRO A 81 7.19 -13.33 2.49
N SER A 82 6.50 -12.30 1.98
CA SER A 82 7.13 -11.05 1.53
C SER A 82 7.48 -10.16 2.71
N TYR A 83 8.77 -9.94 2.94
CA TYR A 83 9.27 -8.98 3.93
C TYR A 83 9.67 -7.67 3.27
N THR A 84 9.31 -6.56 3.89
CA THR A 84 9.54 -5.21 3.33
C THR A 84 11.00 -4.95 2.99
N ILE A 85 11.93 -5.34 3.85
CA ILE A 85 13.37 -5.17 3.60
C ILE A 85 13.82 -5.92 2.34
N THR A 86 13.37 -7.16 2.15
CA THR A 86 13.69 -7.97 0.96
C THR A 86 13.19 -7.31 -0.31
N THR A 87 11.98 -6.75 -0.27
CA THR A 87 11.39 -6.03 -1.39
C THR A 87 12.17 -4.77 -1.74
N LEU A 88 12.49 -3.93 -0.74
CA LEU A 88 13.21 -2.67 -0.93
C LEU A 88 14.63 -2.90 -1.48
N GLU A 89 15.37 -3.84 -0.92
CA GLU A 89 16.73 -4.18 -1.38
C GLU A 89 16.72 -4.76 -2.80
N ALA A 90 15.77 -5.62 -3.10
CA ALA A 90 15.62 -6.19 -4.45
C ALA A 90 15.23 -5.12 -5.49
N LEU A 91 14.35 -4.17 -5.13
CA LEU A 91 14.00 -3.03 -5.98
C LEU A 91 15.23 -2.15 -6.21
N LYS A 92 15.98 -1.77 -5.16
CA LYS A 92 17.20 -0.95 -5.30
C LYS A 92 18.27 -1.62 -6.14
N LYS A 93 18.38 -2.95 -6.05
CA LYS A 93 19.29 -3.75 -6.89
C LYS A 93 18.86 -3.76 -8.36
N LYS A 94 17.54 -3.88 -8.63
CA LYS A 94 17.00 -3.94 -10.01
C LYS A 94 16.97 -2.57 -10.69
N TYR A 95 16.73 -1.52 -9.91
CA TYR A 95 16.60 -0.13 -10.38
C TYR A 95 17.56 0.79 -9.60
N PRO A 96 18.88 0.66 -9.80
CA PRO A 96 19.87 1.41 -9.02
C PRO A 96 19.79 2.93 -9.23
N GLU A 97 19.21 3.37 -10.34
CA GLU A 97 19.01 4.79 -10.71
C GLU A 97 17.85 5.46 -9.95
N HIS A 98 16.99 4.68 -9.26
CA HIS A 98 15.88 5.21 -8.47
C HIS A 98 16.22 5.22 -6.98
N ASP A 99 15.68 6.19 -6.28
CA ASP A 99 15.63 6.21 -4.82
C ASP A 99 14.25 5.78 -4.36
N PHE A 100 14.21 4.93 -3.32
CA PHE A 100 12.97 4.35 -2.83
C PHE A 100 12.67 4.86 -1.45
N THR A 101 11.44 5.37 -1.25
CA THR A 101 10.90 5.83 0.03
C THR A 101 9.77 4.90 0.46
N LEU A 102 9.83 4.33 1.64
CA LEU A 102 8.76 3.47 2.17
C LEU A 102 7.58 4.31 2.65
N ILE A 103 6.36 3.98 2.24
CA ILE A 103 5.12 4.65 2.67
C ILE A 103 4.33 3.70 3.57
N ILE A 104 4.12 4.09 4.84
CA ILE A 104 3.38 3.28 5.83
C ILE A 104 2.40 4.11 6.64
N GLY A 105 1.33 3.48 7.13
CA GLY A 105 0.39 4.12 8.05
C GLY A 105 0.92 4.18 9.48
N ALA A 106 0.37 5.08 10.27
CA ALA A 106 0.69 5.24 11.70
C ALA A 106 0.46 3.95 12.50
N ASP A 107 -0.48 3.10 12.10
CA ASP A 107 -0.72 1.78 12.66
C ASP A 107 0.49 0.84 12.46
N ASN A 108 1.07 0.83 11.27
CA ASN A 108 2.29 0.07 10.97
C ASN A 108 3.52 0.71 11.64
N TRP A 109 3.61 2.04 11.67
CA TRP A 109 4.68 2.74 12.37
C TRP A 109 4.71 2.40 13.86
N SER A 110 3.55 2.28 14.51
CA SER A 110 3.46 1.93 15.94
C SER A 110 4.04 0.57 16.30
N THR A 111 4.16 -0.32 15.32
CA THR A 111 4.71 -1.69 15.48
C THR A 111 5.94 -1.93 14.63
N PHE A 112 6.51 -0.87 14.06
CA PHE A 112 7.61 -0.95 13.09
C PHE A 112 8.87 -1.62 13.65
N GLU A 113 9.15 -1.44 14.94
CA GLU A 113 10.27 -2.08 15.63
C GLU A 113 10.19 -3.63 15.63
N ASN A 114 9.01 -4.21 15.37
CA ASN A 114 8.81 -5.65 15.25
C ASN A 114 9.02 -6.16 13.81
N TRP A 115 9.27 -5.27 12.85
CA TRP A 115 9.48 -5.69 11.48
C TRP A 115 10.86 -6.30 11.28
N MET A 116 10.96 -7.29 10.38
CA MET A 116 12.24 -7.91 10.04
C MET A 116 13.23 -6.84 9.57
N GLU A 117 14.39 -6.80 10.21
CA GLU A 117 15.49 -5.88 9.89
C GLU A 117 15.05 -4.40 9.82
N HIS A 118 14.16 -3.97 10.73
CA HIS A 118 13.65 -2.60 10.76
C HIS A 118 14.78 -1.56 10.88
N ASP A 119 15.88 -1.87 11.59
CA ASP A 119 17.05 -1.00 11.69
C ASP A 119 17.72 -0.80 10.33
N VAL A 120 17.82 -1.86 9.51
CA VAL A 120 18.38 -1.79 8.15
C VAL A 120 17.49 -0.95 7.24
N ILE A 121 16.14 -1.07 7.39
CA ILE A 121 15.20 -0.22 6.66
C ILE A 121 15.46 1.25 7.03
N LEU A 122 15.51 1.59 8.32
CA LEU A 122 15.79 2.96 8.81
C LEU A 122 17.14 3.49 8.34
N GLU A 123 18.14 2.62 8.22
CA GLU A 123 19.47 3.04 7.76
C GLU A 123 19.47 3.40 6.28
N LYS A 124 18.83 2.58 5.44
CA LYS A 124 18.98 2.60 3.99
C LYS A 124 17.89 3.39 3.25
N PHE A 125 16.67 3.46 3.81
CA PHE A 125 15.51 3.99 3.10
C PHE A 125 14.79 5.08 3.90
N PRO A 126 14.45 6.23 3.26
CA PRO A 126 13.52 7.18 3.84
C PRO A 126 12.14 6.55 4.07
N ILE A 127 11.40 7.07 5.05
CA ILE A 127 10.06 6.58 5.38
C ILE A 127 9.09 7.77 5.46
N ILE A 128 7.96 7.67 4.80
CA ILE A 128 6.80 8.54 4.95
C ILE A 128 5.76 7.82 5.81
N VAL A 129 5.32 8.47 6.88
CA VAL A 129 4.27 7.96 7.78
C VAL A 129 3.02 8.81 7.63
N TYR A 130 1.93 8.22 7.17
CA TYR A 130 0.63 8.89 7.06
C TYR A 130 -0.29 8.60 8.26
N PRO A 131 -1.19 9.54 8.62
CA PRO A 131 -2.04 9.41 9.80
C PRO A 131 -3.08 8.29 9.64
N ARG A 132 -3.38 7.65 10.76
CA ARG A 132 -4.49 6.70 10.92
C ARG A 132 -5.26 7.04 12.19
N LEU A 133 -6.59 6.96 12.13
CA LEU A 133 -7.41 7.23 13.31
C LEU A 133 -7.04 6.29 14.47
N GLY A 134 -6.90 6.85 15.67
CA GLY A 134 -6.52 6.11 16.87
C GLY A 134 -5.02 5.86 17.03
N TYR A 135 -4.17 6.29 16.09
CA TYR A 135 -2.71 6.14 16.18
C TYR A 135 -2.01 7.50 16.20
N HIS A 136 -1.17 7.70 17.21
CA HIS A 136 -0.33 8.89 17.30
C HIS A 136 1.01 8.66 16.62
N ILE A 137 1.42 9.60 15.77
CA ILE A 137 2.73 9.53 15.12
C ILE A 137 3.75 10.21 16.03
N SER A 138 4.65 9.42 16.61
CA SER A 138 5.80 9.93 17.37
C SER A 138 7.08 9.53 16.65
N ILE A 139 7.82 10.53 16.14
CA ILE A 139 9.10 10.33 15.47
C ILE A 139 10.21 10.81 16.38
N PRO A 140 11.10 9.92 16.88
CA PRO A 140 12.27 10.29 17.65
C PRO A 140 13.14 11.33 16.92
N ASN A 141 13.69 12.32 17.65
CA ASN A 141 14.47 13.39 17.04
C ASN A 141 15.63 12.90 16.14
N LYS A 142 16.26 11.78 16.51
CA LYS A 142 17.34 11.15 15.74
C LYS A 142 16.91 10.61 14.38
N LEU A 143 15.61 10.39 14.16
CA LEU A 143 15.05 9.83 12.93
C LEU A 143 14.41 10.89 12.02
N LYS A 144 14.28 12.13 12.44
CA LYS A 144 13.59 13.20 11.68
C LYS A 144 14.21 13.54 10.33
N THR A 145 15.43 13.14 10.07
CA THR A 145 16.08 13.29 8.76
C THR A 145 15.76 12.16 7.78
N LYS A 146 15.15 11.09 8.28
CA LYS A 146 14.85 9.86 7.50
C LYS A 146 13.38 9.48 7.54
N VAL A 147 12.65 9.93 8.55
CA VAL A 147 11.23 9.62 8.73
C VAL A 147 10.45 10.93 8.76
N GLU A 148 9.52 11.06 7.84
CA GLU A 148 8.64 12.21 7.71
C GLU A 148 7.20 11.81 8.04
N ALA A 149 6.51 12.60 8.87
CA ALA A 149 5.07 12.50 9.04
C ALA A 149 4.38 13.47 8.08
N VAL A 150 3.49 12.96 7.25
CA VAL A 150 2.68 13.76 6.33
C VAL A 150 1.28 13.98 6.88
N ASP A 151 0.72 15.16 6.63
CA ASP A 151 -0.63 15.54 7.09
C ASP A 151 -1.67 15.26 5.99
N THR A 152 -1.89 13.97 5.71
CA THR A 152 -2.91 13.57 4.71
C THR A 152 -4.31 13.59 5.31
N PRO A 153 -5.38 13.78 4.49
CA PRO A 153 -6.74 13.55 4.95
C PRO A 153 -6.92 12.15 5.56
N ILE A 154 -7.51 12.07 6.74
CA ILE A 154 -7.84 10.79 7.38
C ILE A 154 -9.08 10.20 6.71
N ILE A 155 -8.93 9.02 6.13
CA ILE A 155 -10.02 8.31 5.46
C ILE A 155 -10.17 6.93 6.10
N GLU A 156 -11.30 6.72 6.75
CA GLU A 156 -11.64 5.48 7.45
C GLU A 156 -12.38 4.49 6.55
N ILE A 157 -11.72 4.07 5.48
CA ILE A 157 -12.22 2.99 4.63
C ILE A 157 -11.24 1.82 4.75
N SER A 158 -11.75 0.61 4.98
CA SER A 158 -10.93 -0.60 4.98
C SER A 158 -11.42 -1.62 3.97
N SER A 159 -10.49 -2.42 3.43
CA SER A 159 -10.86 -3.53 2.55
C SER A 159 -11.79 -4.55 3.24
N THR A 160 -11.68 -4.70 4.57
CA THR A 160 -12.58 -5.56 5.35
C THR A 160 -14.00 -5.03 5.32
N PHE A 161 -14.22 -3.73 5.60
CA PHE A 161 -15.53 -3.10 5.47
C PHE A 161 -16.14 -3.33 4.08
N ILE A 162 -15.33 -3.17 3.03
CA ILE A 162 -15.80 -3.35 1.64
C ILE A 162 -16.23 -4.80 1.39
N ARG A 163 -15.42 -5.79 1.81
CA ARG A 163 -15.79 -7.20 1.62
C ARG A 163 -17.07 -7.57 2.37
N GLU A 164 -17.23 -7.13 3.61
CA GLU A 164 -18.46 -7.37 4.40
C GLU A 164 -19.69 -6.71 3.76
N ALA A 165 -19.54 -5.51 3.23
CA ALA A 165 -20.64 -4.83 2.54
C ALA A 165 -21.04 -5.57 1.25
N LEU A 166 -20.06 -6.06 0.46
CA LEU A 166 -20.31 -6.85 -0.74
C LEU A 166 -21.01 -8.17 -0.42
N LYS A 167 -20.58 -8.91 0.61
CA LYS A 167 -21.24 -10.14 1.09
C LYS A 167 -22.71 -9.91 1.43
N THR A 168 -23.04 -8.76 2.00
CA THR A 168 -24.41 -8.41 2.37
C THR A 168 -25.19 -7.73 1.27
N GLY A 169 -24.69 -7.71 0.03
CA GLY A 169 -25.36 -7.16 -1.14
C GLY A 169 -25.52 -5.64 -1.14
N LYS A 170 -24.69 -4.93 -0.37
CA LYS A 170 -24.72 -3.46 -0.31
C LYS A 170 -24.11 -2.85 -1.58
N ASN A 171 -24.73 -1.79 -2.09
CA ASN A 171 -24.13 -0.99 -3.15
C ASN A 171 -23.11 -0.02 -2.56
N ILE A 172 -21.82 -0.36 -2.74
CA ILE A 172 -20.69 0.40 -2.21
C ILE A 172 -19.80 0.96 -3.32
N LYS A 173 -20.36 1.16 -4.52
CA LYS A 173 -19.63 1.66 -5.69
C LYS A 173 -18.81 2.91 -5.38
N SER A 174 -19.34 3.85 -4.58
CA SER A 174 -18.66 5.10 -4.22
C SER A 174 -17.40 4.94 -3.36
N PHE A 175 -17.17 3.76 -2.78
CA PHE A 175 -15.99 3.47 -1.97
C PHE A 175 -14.83 2.88 -2.79
N LEU A 176 -15.10 2.57 -4.07
CA LEU A 176 -14.17 1.93 -4.97
C LEU A 176 -13.78 2.87 -6.12
N PRO A 177 -12.54 2.83 -6.61
CA PRO A 177 -12.16 3.53 -7.82
C PRO A 177 -12.97 3.05 -9.03
N GLU A 178 -13.05 3.88 -10.06
CA GLU A 178 -13.73 3.53 -11.31
C GLU A 178 -13.17 2.24 -11.93
N GLY A 179 -14.05 1.39 -12.44
CA GLY A 179 -13.69 0.09 -13.02
C GLY A 179 -13.41 -1.03 -12.03
N VAL A 180 -13.15 -0.72 -10.74
CA VAL A 180 -12.92 -1.75 -9.71
C VAL A 180 -14.23 -2.41 -9.27
N TYR A 181 -15.27 -1.62 -9.05
CA TYR A 181 -16.59 -2.14 -8.67
C TYR A 181 -17.17 -3.05 -9.74
N GLU A 182 -17.12 -2.61 -11.00
CA GLU A 182 -17.58 -3.39 -12.15
C GLU A 182 -16.83 -4.72 -12.24
N TYR A 183 -15.50 -4.70 -12.11
CA TYR A 183 -14.68 -5.91 -12.13
C TYR A 183 -15.05 -6.89 -11.01
N ILE A 184 -15.29 -6.40 -9.79
CA ILE A 184 -15.71 -7.21 -8.65
C ILE A 184 -17.06 -7.88 -8.94
N VAL A 185 -18.02 -7.14 -9.50
CA VAL A 185 -19.38 -7.65 -9.82
C VAL A 185 -19.33 -8.67 -10.95
N GLU A 186 -18.62 -8.38 -12.04
CA GLU A 186 -18.48 -9.25 -13.22
C GLU A 186 -17.84 -10.59 -12.88
N ASN A 187 -16.85 -10.58 -11.97
CA ASN A 187 -16.13 -11.77 -11.54
C ASN A 187 -16.69 -12.42 -10.27
N SER A 188 -17.82 -11.91 -9.76
CA SER A 188 -18.48 -12.41 -8.54
C SER A 188 -17.57 -12.51 -7.32
N LEU A 189 -16.62 -11.56 -7.18
CA LEU A 189 -15.65 -11.55 -6.09
C LEU A 189 -16.32 -11.16 -4.76
N TYR A 190 -15.82 -11.73 -3.65
CA TYR A 190 -16.24 -11.41 -2.27
C TYR A 190 -17.73 -11.69 -1.97
N LYS A 191 -18.35 -12.65 -2.65
CA LYS A 191 -19.77 -13.01 -2.41
C LYS A 191 -19.97 -14.12 -1.39
N ASP A 192 -18.91 -14.87 -1.05
CA ASP A 192 -18.95 -16.02 -0.12
C ASP A 192 -18.53 -15.66 1.29
#